data_df24763c3d506e540f7539f2c5de3c3a
#
_entry.id   df24763c3d506e540f7539f2c5de3c3a
#
_cell.length_a   1.000
_cell.length_b   1.000
_cell.length_c   1.000
_cell.angle_alpha   90.00
_cell.angle_beta   90.00
_cell.angle_gamma   90.00
#
_symmetry.space_group_name_H-M   'P 1'
#
loop_
_entity.id
_entity.type
_entity.pdbx_description
1 polymer ?
#
loop_
_entity_poly.entity_id
_entity_poly.type
_entity_poly.pdbx_seq_one_letter_code
_entity_poly.pdbx_strand_id
1 'polypeptide(L)'
;SPEGAASILYKDAGQVERAAEALRIVPMNPAQDFFSAVQSVWLMEMILSCVTGGRDFAFSRLDLALLPFFDAAESEDAQEILTEFLLHCNNIGGMGSELHVHMPVPCAATNIYLMLGGRGAEEALALDLCFLRAALEVRLPQPVLALRQCKDSDSRWKIACAHAAQELNGQVSLYNDDALIPNLIALGMPEEKALHYTMSGCNRAET
;
A
#
# COMPACT_ATOMS: atom_id res chain seq x y z
N SER A 1 -16.14 18.82 15.92
CA SER A 1 -16.55 18.01 17.07
C SER A 1 -16.18 16.56 16.84
N PRO A 2 -15.94 15.74 17.88
CA PRO A 2 -15.63 14.30 17.73
C PRO A 2 -16.70 13.53 16.94
N GLU A 3 -17.95 13.98 16.99
CA GLU A 3 -19.08 13.40 16.25
C GLU A 3 -19.00 13.62 14.74
N GLY A 4 -18.40 14.72 14.29
CA GLY A 4 -18.20 14.99 12.85
C GLY A 4 -17.09 14.12 12.23
N ALA A 5 -16.04 13.80 12.98
CA ALA A 5 -14.96 12.94 12.51
C ALA A 5 -15.42 11.46 12.38
N ALA A 6 -16.24 10.98 13.32
CA ALA A 6 -16.80 9.64 13.26
C ALA A 6 -17.75 9.43 12.07
N SER A 7 -18.51 10.49 11.68
CA SER A 7 -19.45 10.39 10.55
C SER A 7 -18.77 10.39 9.17
N ILE A 8 -17.51 10.81 9.08
CA ILE A 8 -16.73 10.79 7.84
C ILE A 8 -16.10 9.40 7.61
N LEU A 9 -15.79 8.68 8.69
CA LEU A 9 -15.09 7.39 8.62
C LEU A 9 -16.02 6.19 8.37
N TYR A 10 -17.32 6.31 8.66
CA TYR A 10 -18.26 5.20 8.54
C TYR A 10 -19.58 5.72 7.96
N LYS A 11 -19.72 5.61 6.65
CA LYS A 11 -20.93 6.04 5.93
C LYS A 11 -22.14 5.13 6.19
N ASP A 12 -21.92 3.92 6.73
CA ASP A 12 -22.95 2.90 6.90
C ASP A 12 -22.74 2.09 8.19
N ALA A 13 -23.82 1.80 8.91
CA ALA A 13 -23.80 0.92 10.09
C ALA A 13 -23.26 -0.49 9.75
N GLY A 14 -23.52 -0.99 8.55
CA GLY A 14 -22.99 -2.26 8.07
C GLY A 14 -21.46 -2.30 7.98
N GLN A 15 -20.81 -1.19 7.62
CA GLN A 15 -19.33 -1.10 7.60
C GLN A 15 -18.75 -1.16 9.02
N VAL A 16 -19.40 -0.52 9.99
CA VAL A 16 -18.98 -0.58 11.39
C VAL A 16 -19.10 -1.99 11.96
N GLU A 17 -20.18 -2.71 11.62
CA GLU A 17 -20.35 -4.10 12.03
C GLU A 17 -19.31 -5.03 11.40
N ARG A 18 -19.02 -4.89 10.12
CA ARG A 18 -17.95 -5.65 9.43
C ARG A 18 -16.59 -5.38 10.05
N ALA A 19 -16.25 -4.11 10.35
CA ALA A 19 -15.01 -3.75 11.01
C ALA A 19 -14.94 -4.35 12.42
N ALA A 20 -16.03 -4.30 13.20
CA ALA A 20 -16.09 -4.89 14.54
C ALA A 20 -15.96 -6.41 14.50
N GLU A 21 -16.54 -7.09 13.51
CA GLU A 21 -16.40 -8.54 13.34
C GLU A 21 -14.97 -8.90 12.96
N ALA A 22 -14.35 -8.18 12.01
CA ALA A 22 -12.96 -8.39 11.64
C ALA A 22 -12.03 -8.20 12.84
N LEU A 23 -12.25 -7.18 13.68
CA LEU A 23 -11.45 -6.92 14.89
C LEU A 23 -11.52 -8.01 15.96
N ARG A 24 -12.51 -8.90 15.92
CA ARG A 24 -12.56 -10.08 16.79
C ARG A 24 -11.60 -11.17 16.36
N ILE A 25 -11.18 -11.16 15.10
CA ILE A 25 -10.34 -12.17 14.46
C ILE A 25 -8.93 -11.64 14.30
N VAL A 26 -8.76 -10.55 13.59
CA VAL A 26 -7.45 -9.99 13.24
C VAL A 26 -7.05 -8.87 14.22
N PRO A 27 -5.75 -8.66 14.49
CA PRO A 27 -4.59 -9.36 13.91
C PRO A 27 -4.18 -10.63 14.68
N MET A 28 -4.93 -11.04 15.72
CA MET A 28 -4.53 -12.15 16.60
C MET A 28 -4.72 -13.53 15.97
N ASN A 29 -5.55 -13.63 14.95
CA ASN A 29 -5.77 -14.85 14.16
C ASN A 29 -5.59 -14.55 12.69
N PRO A 30 -5.36 -15.56 11.83
CA PRO A 30 -5.27 -15.39 10.38
C PRO A 30 -6.52 -14.75 9.79
N ALA A 31 -6.32 -13.87 8.81
CA ALA A 31 -7.42 -13.30 8.02
C ALA A 31 -8.18 -14.41 7.26
N GLN A 32 -9.47 -14.21 7.06
CA GLN A 32 -10.36 -15.18 6.41
C GLN A 32 -10.83 -14.73 5.03
N ASP A 33 -10.80 -13.43 4.76
CA ASP A 33 -11.22 -12.81 3.52
C ASP A 33 -10.37 -11.57 3.20
N PHE A 34 -10.61 -10.96 2.05
CA PHE A 34 -9.86 -9.79 1.60
C PHE A 34 -10.01 -8.60 2.56
N PHE A 35 -11.21 -8.34 3.05
CA PHE A 35 -11.47 -7.25 3.99
C PHE A 35 -10.66 -7.43 5.30
N SER A 36 -10.74 -8.61 5.92
CA SER A 36 -10.01 -8.89 7.17
C SER A 36 -8.49 -8.91 6.96
N ALA A 37 -8.00 -9.31 5.78
CA ALA A 37 -6.59 -9.24 5.43
C ALA A 37 -6.09 -7.79 5.36
N VAL A 38 -6.80 -6.92 4.65
CA VAL A 38 -6.49 -5.48 4.57
C VAL A 38 -6.60 -4.82 5.94
N GLN A 39 -7.65 -5.15 6.72
CA GLN A 39 -7.84 -4.68 8.09
C GLN A 39 -6.68 -5.07 9.01
N SER A 40 -6.15 -6.29 8.86
CA SER A 40 -4.98 -6.76 9.63
C SER A 40 -3.73 -5.94 9.32
N VAL A 41 -3.46 -5.68 8.04
CA VAL A 41 -2.35 -4.84 7.60
C VAL A 41 -2.47 -3.43 8.18
N TRP A 42 -3.65 -2.84 8.07
CA TRP A 42 -3.94 -1.51 8.61
C TRP A 42 -3.70 -1.42 10.12
N LEU A 43 -4.20 -2.39 10.89
CA LEU A 43 -4.02 -2.42 12.35
C LEU A 43 -2.54 -2.53 12.73
N MET A 44 -1.77 -3.36 12.04
CA MET A 44 -0.34 -3.50 12.28
C MET A 44 0.41 -2.21 11.97
N GLU A 45 0.08 -1.54 10.86
CA GLU A 45 0.63 -0.25 10.49
C GLU A 45 0.34 0.81 11.56
N MET A 46 -0.91 0.91 11.98
CA MET A 46 -1.33 1.85 13.03
C MET A 46 -0.57 1.60 14.34
N ILE A 47 -0.47 0.34 14.78
CA ILE A 47 0.24 -0.02 16.02
C ILE A 47 1.73 0.33 15.90
N LEU A 48 2.38 -0.06 14.80
CA LEU A 48 3.80 0.21 14.58
C LEU A 48 4.06 1.72 14.53
N SER A 49 3.27 2.47 13.80
CA SER A 49 3.41 3.93 13.72
C SER A 49 3.21 4.61 15.07
N CYS A 50 2.22 4.17 15.87
CA CYS A 50 1.97 4.73 17.21
C CYS A 50 3.06 4.36 18.22
N VAL A 51 3.55 3.12 18.19
CA VAL A 51 4.52 2.61 19.18
C VAL A 51 5.95 3.05 18.88
N THR A 52 6.34 3.02 17.61
CA THR A 52 7.72 3.34 17.22
C THR A 52 7.95 4.82 16.93
N GLY A 53 6.89 5.59 16.71
CA GLY A 53 6.97 6.94 16.15
C GLY A 53 7.62 6.94 14.77
N GLY A 54 7.63 5.78 14.09
CA GLY A 54 8.28 5.55 12.82
C GLY A 54 7.69 6.43 11.72
N ARG A 55 8.58 6.99 10.90
CA ARG A 55 8.21 7.85 9.79
C ARG A 55 8.28 7.15 8.45
N ASP A 56 9.13 6.14 8.38
CA ASP A 56 9.40 5.39 7.17
C ASP A 56 8.86 3.97 7.36
N PHE A 57 7.84 3.64 6.60
CA PHE A 57 7.23 2.34 6.60
C PHE A 57 7.09 1.84 5.16
N ALA A 58 7.36 0.57 4.93
CA ALA A 58 7.14 -0.06 3.65
C ALA A 58 6.22 -1.26 3.83
N PHE A 59 5.10 -1.25 3.11
CA PHE A 59 4.21 -2.42 3.04
C PHE A 59 4.82 -3.58 2.26
N SER A 60 6.06 -3.41 1.78
CA SER A 60 6.73 -4.42 0.97
C SER A 60 5.85 -4.86 -0.21
N ARG A 61 5.75 -6.16 -0.45
CA ARG A 61 4.97 -6.78 -1.53
C ARG A 61 3.55 -7.08 -1.04
N LEU A 62 2.81 -6.01 -0.72
CA LEU A 62 1.43 -6.14 -0.25
C LEU A 62 0.50 -6.75 -1.30
N ASP A 63 0.79 -6.50 -2.58
CA ASP A 63 0.15 -7.14 -3.72
C ASP A 63 0.18 -8.68 -3.62
N LEU A 64 1.37 -9.24 -3.36
CA LEU A 64 1.55 -10.69 -3.20
C LEU A 64 0.97 -11.21 -1.87
N ALA A 65 1.08 -10.42 -0.80
CA ALA A 65 0.56 -10.82 0.51
C ALA A 65 -0.97 -10.89 0.54
N LEU A 66 -1.65 -10.00 -0.19
CA LEU A 66 -3.12 -9.97 -0.27
C LEU A 66 -3.69 -10.87 -1.36
N LEU A 67 -2.87 -11.29 -2.33
CA LEU A 67 -3.32 -12.12 -3.47
C LEU A 67 -4.09 -13.39 -3.07
N PRO A 68 -3.71 -14.14 -2.01
CA PRO A 68 -4.46 -15.33 -1.60
C PRO A 68 -5.90 -15.07 -1.14
N PHE A 69 -6.23 -13.82 -0.82
CA PHE A 69 -7.54 -13.39 -0.35
C PHE A 69 -8.36 -12.65 -1.42
N PHE A 70 -7.74 -12.37 -2.57
CA PHE A 70 -8.34 -11.57 -3.64
C PHE A 70 -9.08 -12.43 -4.64
N ASP A 71 -10.36 -12.09 -4.90
CA ASP A 71 -11.14 -12.64 -6.01
C ASP A 71 -11.34 -11.56 -7.08
N ALA A 72 -10.87 -11.83 -8.30
CA ALA A 72 -11.01 -10.92 -9.41
C ALA A 72 -12.49 -10.69 -9.83
N ALA A 73 -13.40 -11.61 -9.49
CA ALA A 73 -14.82 -11.44 -9.71
C ALA A 73 -15.45 -10.38 -8.77
N GLU A 74 -14.82 -10.15 -7.61
CA GLU A 74 -15.21 -9.14 -6.60
C GLU A 74 -14.31 -7.89 -6.66
N SER A 75 -13.75 -7.58 -7.83
CA SER A 75 -12.77 -6.50 -7.99
C SER A 75 -13.32 -5.10 -7.67
N GLU A 76 -14.62 -4.87 -7.77
CA GLU A 76 -15.26 -3.60 -7.39
C GLU A 76 -15.28 -3.44 -5.87
N ASP A 77 -15.67 -4.47 -5.13
CA ASP A 77 -15.63 -4.48 -3.66
C ASP A 77 -14.18 -4.35 -3.15
N ALA A 78 -13.24 -5.07 -3.78
CA ALA A 78 -11.83 -4.95 -3.45
C ALA A 78 -11.30 -3.53 -3.68
N GLN A 79 -11.70 -2.86 -4.76
CA GLN A 79 -11.32 -1.48 -5.02
C GLN A 79 -11.86 -0.53 -3.94
N GLU A 80 -13.11 -0.69 -3.49
CA GLU A 80 -13.67 0.12 -2.41
C GLU A 80 -12.89 -0.07 -1.11
N ILE A 81 -12.59 -1.33 -0.73
CA ILE A 81 -11.77 -1.64 0.46
C ILE A 81 -10.38 -1.00 0.36
N LEU A 82 -9.74 -1.06 -0.81
CA LEU A 82 -8.42 -0.46 -1.03
C LEU A 82 -8.48 1.07 -1.02
N THR A 83 -9.56 1.66 -1.51
CA THR A 83 -9.78 3.13 -1.45
C THR A 83 -9.82 3.59 0.01
N GLU A 84 -10.58 2.93 0.87
CA GLU A 84 -10.61 3.22 2.30
C GLU A 84 -9.25 2.98 2.97
N PHE A 85 -8.56 1.89 2.62
CA PHE A 85 -7.21 1.61 3.12
C PHE A 85 -6.22 2.75 2.81
N LEU A 86 -6.21 3.25 1.57
CA LEU A 86 -5.32 4.35 1.16
C LEU A 86 -5.67 5.65 1.89
N LEU A 87 -6.96 5.95 2.11
CA LEU A 87 -7.41 7.08 2.92
C LEU A 87 -6.86 6.98 4.34
N HIS A 88 -6.92 5.80 4.94
CA HIS A 88 -6.39 5.57 6.28
C HIS A 88 -4.87 5.68 6.34
N CYS A 89 -4.13 5.16 5.37
CA CYS A 89 -2.67 5.30 5.28
C CYS A 89 -2.26 6.78 5.24
N ASN A 90 -2.96 7.60 4.49
CA ASN A 90 -2.69 9.04 4.46
C ASN A 90 -2.95 9.72 5.80
N ASN A 91 -3.95 9.29 6.55
CA ASN A 91 -4.31 9.87 7.84
C ASN A 91 -3.33 9.53 8.96
N ILE A 92 -2.70 8.34 8.96
CA ILE A 92 -1.65 7.98 9.93
C ILE A 92 -0.47 8.96 9.85
N GLY A 93 -0.11 9.41 8.67
CA GLY A 93 0.95 10.40 8.48
C GLY A 93 0.78 11.66 9.33
N GLY A 94 -0.46 12.00 9.71
CA GLY A 94 -0.78 13.09 10.61
C GLY A 94 -0.67 12.75 12.11
N MET A 95 -0.81 11.48 12.49
CA MET A 95 -0.82 11.08 13.91
C MET A 95 0.59 10.99 14.55
N GLY A 96 1.61 10.68 13.76
CA GLY A 96 3.01 10.69 14.24
C GLY A 96 3.61 12.08 14.45
N SER A 97 2.90 13.14 14.06
CA SER A 97 3.38 14.52 14.13
C SER A 97 3.30 15.14 15.53
N GLU A 98 2.54 14.58 16.45
CA GLU A 98 2.46 15.11 17.83
C GLU A 98 3.78 14.98 18.61
N LEU A 99 4.61 14.00 18.26
CA LEU A 99 5.97 13.87 18.82
C LEU A 99 6.99 14.82 18.15
N HIS A 100 6.62 15.49 17.06
CA HIS A 100 7.47 16.42 16.33
C HIS A 100 6.83 17.81 16.22
N VAL A 101 6.60 18.42 17.35
CA VAL A 101 5.94 19.71 17.60
C VAL A 101 6.50 20.91 16.79
N HIS A 102 7.51 20.71 15.94
CA HIS A 102 8.17 21.80 15.22
C HIS A 102 8.25 21.66 13.69
N MET A 103 7.57 20.68 13.10
CA MET A 103 7.50 20.58 11.64
C MET A 103 6.10 20.97 11.14
N PRO A 104 5.94 22.15 10.52
CA PRO A 104 4.63 22.65 10.08
C PRO A 104 4.15 22.02 8.77
N VAL A 105 4.58 20.80 8.43
CA VAL A 105 4.20 20.14 7.19
C VAL A 105 3.35 18.91 7.53
N PRO A 106 2.01 19.05 7.54
CA PRO A 106 1.13 17.89 7.57
C PRO A 106 1.49 17.00 6.38
N CYS A 107 1.51 15.72 6.50
CA CYS A 107 1.75 14.72 5.44
C CYS A 107 3.18 14.55 4.91
N ALA A 108 4.12 15.43 5.12
CA ALA A 108 5.49 15.24 4.61
C ALA A 108 6.39 14.41 5.53
N ALA A 109 5.88 13.93 6.66
CA ALA A 109 6.68 13.31 7.71
C ALA A 109 6.73 11.78 7.66
N THR A 110 5.92 11.14 6.83
CA THR A 110 5.89 9.68 6.71
C THR A 110 6.08 9.29 5.25
N ASN A 111 7.14 8.54 4.98
CA ASN A 111 7.33 7.90 3.69
C ASN A 111 6.78 6.47 3.78
N ILE A 112 5.48 6.32 3.58
CA ILE A 112 4.85 5.01 3.47
C ILE A 112 4.98 4.57 2.01
N TYR A 113 5.66 3.45 1.79
CA TYR A 113 5.84 2.89 0.46
C TYR A 113 4.97 1.67 0.25
N LEU A 114 4.25 1.68 -0.86
CA LEU A 114 3.48 0.55 -1.38
C LEU A 114 4.09 0.10 -2.70
N MET A 115 4.68 -1.08 -2.74
CA MET A 115 5.30 -1.63 -3.93
C MET A 115 4.34 -2.57 -4.66
N LEU A 116 4.19 -2.36 -5.97
CA LEU A 116 3.28 -3.09 -6.84
C LEU A 116 3.97 -3.55 -8.13
N GLY A 117 3.53 -4.69 -8.66
CA GLY A 117 3.94 -5.21 -9.96
C GLY A 117 5.36 -5.75 -10.03
N GLY A 118 5.89 -5.82 -11.25
CA GLY A 118 7.24 -6.30 -11.53
C GLY A 118 7.33 -7.81 -11.77
N ARG A 119 8.57 -8.30 -11.90
CA ARG A 119 8.84 -9.74 -12.09
C ARG A 119 8.41 -10.53 -10.86
N GLY A 120 7.77 -11.68 -11.09
CA GLY A 120 7.25 -12.54 -10.04
C GLY A 120 5.93 -12.07 -9.42
N ALA A 121 5.26 -11.09 -10.04
CA ALA A 121 3.93 -10.60 -9.63
C ALA A 121 2.90 -10.67 -10.77
N GLU A 122 3.15 -11.45 -11.79
CA GLU A 122 2.28 -11.54 -12.97
C GLU A 122 0.85 -11.96 -12.60
N GLU A 123 0.70 -12.80 -11.58
CA GLU A 123 -0.60 -13.26 -11.06
C GLU A 123 -1.36 -12.17 -10.29
N ALA A 124 -0.64 -11.18 -9.74
CA ALA A 124 -1.24 -10.08 -8.98
C ALA A 124 -1.77 -8.93 -9.85
N LEU A 125 -1.63 -8.99 -11.18
CA LEU A 125 -1.97 -7.89 -12.10
C LEU A 125 -3.38 -7.30 -11.85
N ALA A 126 -4.38 -8.13 -11.62
CA ALA A 126 -5.74 -7.64 -11.38
C ALA A 126 -5.83 -6.84 -10.07
N LEU A 127 -5.19 -7.31 -9.02
CA LEU A 127 -5.09 -6.63 -7.72
C LEU A 127 -4.27 -5.35 -7.83
N ASP A 128 -3.13 -5.37 -8.52
CA ASP A 128 -2.30 -4.18 -8.77
C ASP A 128 -3.08 -3.09 -9.49
N LEU A 129 -3.91 -3.46 -10.47
CA LEU A 129 -4.78 -2.52 -11.17
C LEU A 129 -5.89 -1.97 -10.26
N CYS A 130 -6.40 -2.74 -9.29
CA CYS A 130 -7.32 -2.24 -8.27
C CYS A 130 -6.65 -1.21 -7.36
N PHE A 131 -5.42 -1.46 -6.90
CA PHE A 131 -4.64 -0.48 -6.14
C PHE A 131 -4.44 0.84 -6.91
N LEU A 132 -4.05 0.77 -8.19
CA LEU A 132 -3.86 1.98 -8.99
C LEU A 132 -5.17 2.74 -9.21
N ARG A 133 -6.30 2.05 -9.43
CA ARG A 133 -7.60 2.70 -9.55
C ARG A 133 -8.00 3.39 -8.24
N ALA A 134 -7.85 2.71 -7.11
CA ALA A 134 -8.10 3.31 -5.80
C ALA A 134 -7.23 4.54 -5.55
N ALA A 135 -5.93 4.48 -5.87
CA ALA A 135 -5.03 5.63 -5.73
C ALA A 135 -5.41 6.81 -6.64
N LEU A 136 -5.82 6.54 -7.88
CA LEU A 136 -6.31 7.56 -8.82
C LEU A 136 -7.63 8.20 -8.37
N GLU A 137 -8.44 7.47 -7.62
CA GLU A 137 -9.69 7.97 -7.04
C GLU A 137 -9.41 8.93 -5.88
N VAL A 138 -8.55 8.54 -4.92
CA VAL A 138 -8.29 9.34 -3.73
C VAL A 138 -7.30 10.48 -3.94
N ARG A 139 -6.31 10.30 -4.83
CA ARG A 139 -5.28 11.31 -5.19
C ARG A 139 -4.58 11.93 -3.98
N LEU A 140 -4.22 11.10 -3.02
CA LEU A 140 -3.56 11.51 -1.78
C LEU A 140 -2.04 11.35 -1.89
N PRO A 141 -1.23 12.14 -1.15
CA PRO A 141 0.22 12.06 -1.22
C PRO A 141 0.82 10.80 -0.61
N GLN A 142 0.07 10.06 0.20
CA GLN A 142 0.50 8.82 0.83
C GLN A 142 -0.51 7.69 0.62
N PRO A 143 -0.05 6.43 0.48
CA PRO A 143 1.35 5.98 0.37
C PRO A 143 2.00 6.38 -0.96
N VAL A 144 3.34 6.43 -0.98
CA VAL A 144 4.11 6.55 -2.23
C VAL A 144 4.03 5.21 -2.97
N LEU A 145 3.61 5.26 -4.21
CA LEU A 145 3.48 4.08 -5.05
C LEU A 145 4.81 3.77 -5.75
N ALA A 146 5.45 2.68 -5.39
CA ALA A 146 6.64 2.16 -6.00
C ALA A 146 6.25 1.12 -7.06
N LEU A 147 6.13 1.55 -8.32
CA LEU A 147 5.62 0.72 -9.42
C LEU A 147 6.78 0.07 -10.16
N ARG A 148 6.84 -1.24 -10.11
CA ARG A 148 7.87 -2.05 -10.76
C ARG A 148 7.44 -2.44 -12.17
N GLN A 149 8.37 -2.34 -13.09
CA GLN A 149 8.17 -2.69 -14.49
C GLN A 149 9.39 -3.43 -15.06
N CYS A 150 9.15 -4.25 -16.06
CA CYS A 150 10.18 -4.83 -16.91
C CYS A 150 9.74 -4.79 -18.39
N LYS A 151 10.64 -5.15 -19.30
CA LYS A 151 10.33 -5.21 -20.73
C LYS A 151 9.13 -6.12 -21.04
N ASP A 152 8.98 -7.21 -20.29
CA ASP A 152 7.97 -8.24 -20.49
C ASP A 152 6.67 -7.99 -19.69
N SER A 153 6.57 -6.88 -18.92
CA SER A 153 5.35 -6.52 -18.20
C SER A 153 4.15 -6.39 -19.14
N ASP A 154 2.98 -6.81 -18.65
CA ASP A 154 1.70 -6.68 -19.38
C ASP A 154 1.47 -5.23 -19.84
N SER A 155 0.95 -5.07 -21.05
CA SER A 155 0.70 -3.74 -21.64
C SER A 155 -0.30 -2.92 -20.83
N ARG A 156 -1.32 -3.55 -20.23
CA ARG A 156 -2.30 -2.89 -19.34
C ARG A 156 -1.60 -2.29 -18.12
N TRP A 157 -0.66 -3.04 -17.53
CA TRP A 157 0.15 -2.57 -16.40
C TRP A 157 0.99 -1.36 -16.80
N LYS A 158 1.71 -1.42 -17.92
CA LYS A 158 2.54 -0.31 -18.41
C LYS A 158 1.73 0.96 -18.64
N ILE A 159 0.55 0.82 -19.27
CA ILE A 159 -0.37 1.94 -19.50
C ILE A 159 -0.88 2.51 -18.17
N ALA A 160 -1.30 1.66 -17.24
CA ALA A 160 -1.78 2.08 -15.94
C ALA A 160 -0.72 2.81 -15.11
N CYS A 161 0.54 2.32 -15.12
CA CYS A 161 1.67 2.99 -14.48
C CYS A 161 1.95 4.36 -15.10
N ALA A 162 1.94 4.47 -16.41
CA ALA A 162 2.15 5.75 -17.09
C ALA A 162 1.04 6.76 -16.75
N HIS A 163 -0.21 6.31 -16.73
CA HIS A 163 -1.35 7.13 -16.32
C HIS A 163 -1.25 7.57 -14.84
N ALA A 164 -0.93 6.65 -13.94
CA ALA A 164 -0.73 6.98 -12.52
C ALA A 164 0.42 7.99 -12.32
N ALA A 165 1.54 7.83 -13.03
CA ALA A 165 2.66 8.75 -12.95
C ALA A 165 2.30 10.16 -13.46
N GLN A 166 1.39 10.27 -14.42
CA GLN A 166 0.90 11.56 -14.94
C GLN A 166 -0.07 12.23 -13.97
N GLU A 167 -0.99 11.46 -13.38
CA GLU A 167 -2.13 12.01 -12.60
C GLU A 167 -1.82 12.23 -11.11
N LEU A 168 -0.88 11.47 -10.53
CA LEU A 168 -0.62 11.46 -9.09
C LEU A 168 0.56 12.33 -8.64
N ASN A 169 1.03 13.27 -9.49
CA ASN A 169 1.89 14.40 -9.10
C ASN A 169 3.03 14.11 -8.10
N GLY A 170 3.89 13.12 -8.44
CA GLY A 170 5.05 12.80 -7.61
C GLY A 170 4.81 11.76 -6.51
N GLN A 171 3.61 11.26 -6.34
CA GLN A 171 3.30 10.11 -5.49
C GLN A 171 3.83 8.79 -6.07
N VAL A 172 4.22 8.77 -7.34
CA VAL A 172 4.64 7.57 -8.07
C VAL A 172 6.14 7.57 -8.29
N SER A 173 6.79 6.46 -7.96
CA SER A 173 8.16 6.14 -8.34
C SER A 173 8.17 4.92 -9.26
N LEU A 174 8.86 5.01 -10.40
CA LEU A 174 8.95 3.91 -11.36
C LEU A 174 10.29 3.18 -11.22
N TYR A 175 10.26 1.86 -11.13
CA TYR A 175 11.42 1.00 -10.97
C TYR A 175 11.54 0.02 -12.13
N ASN A 176 12.73 -0.06 -12.71
CA ASN A 176 13.02 -0.97 -13.82
C ASN A 176 13.70 -2.25 -13.31
N ASP A 177 12.94 -3.34 -13.26
CA ASP A 177 13.42 -4.64 -12.82
C ASP A 177 14.53 -5.21 -13.72
N ASP A 178 14.53 -4.88 -15.01
CA ASP A 178 15.58 -5.33 -15.94
C ASP A 178 16.96 -4.75 -15.59
N ALA A 179 16.97 -3.61 -14.89
CA ALA A 179 18.21 -3.01 -14.39
C ALA A 179 18.48 -3.36 -12.93
N LEU A 180 17.46 -3.26 -12.06
CA LEU A 180 17.66 -3.40 -10.61
C LEU A 180 17.97 -4.82 -10.19
N ILE A 181 17.22 -5.81 -10.66
CA ILE A 181 17.41 -7.21 -10.24
C ILE A 181 18.83 -7.72 -10.56
N PRO A 182 19.36 -7.58 -11.79
CA PRO A 182 20.74 -7.97 -12.08
C PRO A 182 21.78 -7.24 -11.23
N ASN A 183 21.58 -5.96 -10.95
CA ASN A 183 22.49 -5.19 -10.11
C ASN A 183 22.47 -5.67 -8.65
N LEU A 184 21.31 -5.97 -8.09
CA LEU A 184 21.19 -6.53 -6.74
C LEU A 184 21.90 -7.89 -6.63
N ILE A 185 21.73 -8.75 -7.64
CA ILE A 185 22.43 -10.04 -7.73
C ILE A 185 23.96 -9.83 -7.83
N ALA A 186 24.40 -8.88 -8.64
CA ALA A 186 25.83 -8.56 -8.78
C ALA A 186 26.44 -8.01 -7.48
N LEU A 187 25.64 -7.39 -6.61
CA LEU A 187 26.01 -6.96 -5.27
C LEU A 187 25.99 -8.09 -4.22
N GLY A 188 25.69 -9.31 -4.63
CA GLY A 188 25.71 -10.51 -3.77
C GLY A 188 24.36 -10.91 -3.18
N MET A 189 23.26 -10.28 -3.63
CA MET A 189 21.92 -10.68 -3.19
C MET A 189 21.52 -11.99 -3.88
N PRO A 190 20.99 -13.00 -3.15
CA PRO A 190 20.42 -14.19 -3.77
C PRO A 190 19.31 -13.83 -4.77
N GLU A 191 19.25 -14.51 -5.91
CA GLU A 191 18.29 -14.23 -6.98
C GLU A 191 16.83 -14.22 -6.48
N GLU A 192 16.47 -15.21 -5.67
CA GLU A 192 15.14 -15.30 -5.05
C GLU A 192 14.79 -14.04 -4.26
N LYS A 193 15.72 -13.50 -3.46
CA LYS A 193 15.51 -12.26 -2.73
C LYS A 193 15.51 -11.04 -3.64
N ALA A 194 16.37 -11.01 -4.65
CA ALA A 194 16.41 -9.93 -5.62
C ALA A 194 15.09 -9.80 -6.41
N LEU A 195 14.40 -10.91 -6.68
CA LEU A 195 13.07 -10.89 -7.31
C LEU A 195 12.01 -10.22 -6.41
N HIS A 196 12.14 -10.30 -5.09
CA HIS A 196 11.19 -9.78 -4.11
C HIS A 196 11.66 -8.50 -3.42
N TYR A 197 12.64 -7.79 -4.01
CA TYR A 197 13.08 -6.52 -3.43
C TYR A 197 11.92 -5.54 -3.24
N THR A 198 12.01 -4.75 -2.20
CA THR A 198 11.11 -3.64 -1.90
C THR A 198 11.89 -2.34 -1.71
N MET A 199 11.20 -1.22 -1.74
CA MET A 199 11.78 0.09 -1.43
C MET A 199 11.25 0.58 -0.11
N SER A 200 12.15 1.15 0.71
CA SER A 200 11.79 1.81 1.96
C SER A 200 12.48 3.16 2.08
N GLY A 201 11.97 4.01 2.95
CA GLY A 201 12.53 5.33 3.22
C GLY A 201 12.78 6.14 1.95
N CYS A 202 13.96 6.73 1.83
CA CYS A 202 14.35 7.55 0.68
C CYS A 202 14.88 6.71 -0.52
N ASN A 203 14.13 5.72 -1.01
CA ASN A 203 14.48 4.82 -2.11
C ASN A 203 15.62 3.83 -1.78
N ARG A 204 15.63 3.29 -0.59
CA ARG A 204 16.53 2.21 -0.20
C ARG A 204 15.92 0.86 -0.57
N ALA A 205 16.65 0.06 -1.35
CA ALA A 205 16.24 -1.31 -1.65
C ALA A 205 16.48 -2.23 -0.45
N GLU A 206 15.45 -2.97 -0.07
CA GLU A 206 15.45 -3.95 1.02
C GLU A 206 14.90 -5.30 0.55
N THR A 207 15.11 -6.37 1.33
CA THR A 207 14.69 -7.74 1.00
C THR A 207 14.08 -8.44 2.21
#